data_66782bd31fa9da10c2a47c1645fbddad
#
_entry.id   66782bd31fa9da10c2a47c1645fbddad
#
_cell.length_a   1.000
_cell.length_b   1.000
_cell.length_c   1.000
_cell.angle_alpha   90.00
_cell.angle_beta   90.00
_cell.angle_gamma   90.00
#
_symmetry.space_group_name_H-M   'P 1'
#
loop_
_entity.id
_entity.type
_entity.pdbx_description
1 polymer ?
#
loop_
_entity_poly.entity_id
_entity_poly.type
_entity_poly.pdbx_seq_one_letter_code
_entity_poly.pdbx_strand_id
1 'polypeptide(L)' 'MEKVTCYLCNGTGWIVCERCGGQGFLPGFATLAGSTTMCDECMGSGEIECPVCNGTGKIEE' A
#
# COMPACT_ATOMS: atom_id res chain seq x y z
N MET A 1 0.14 6.69 28.37
CA MET A 1 -0.13 5.92 27.18
C MET A 1 1.11 5.73 26.39
N GLU A 2 1.39 4.51 26.10
CA GLU A 2 2.60 4.19 25.37
C GLU A 2 2.28 3.92 23.92
N LYS A 3 3.18 4.31 23.07
CA LYS A 3 3.06 4.01 21.66
C LYS A 3 3.95 2.83 21.35
N VAL A 4 3.38 1.88 20.64
CA VAL A 4 4.13 0.72 20.21
C VAL A 4 4.24 0.77 18.71
N THR A 5 5.29 0.13 18.21
CA THR A 5 5.49 0.08 16.76
C THR A 5 4.33 -0.66 16.11
N CYS A 6 3.81 -0.09 15.05
CA CYS A 6 2.71 -0.71 14.33
C CYS A 6 3.17 -2.05 13.78
N TYR A 7 2.43 -3.09 14.13
CA TYR A 7 2.80 -4.44 13.72
C TYR A 7 2.52 -4.68 12.24
N LEU A 8 1.62 -3.92 11.67
CA LEU A 8 1.25 -4.14 10.28
C LEU A 8 2.29 -3.59 9.32
N CYS A 9 2.78 -2.40 9.59
CA CYS A 9 3.75 -1.77 8.71
C CYS A 9 5.16 -1.77 9.28
N ASN A 10 5.33 -2.34 10.46
CA ASN A 10 6.63 -2.43 11.12
C ASN A 10 7.26 -1.06 11.33
N GLY A 11 6.41 -0.06 11.55
CA GLY A 11 6.87 1.27 11.84
C GLY A 11 7.11 2.15 10.64
N THR A 12 6.87 1.64 9.43
CA THR A 12 7.14 2.43 8.23
C THR A 12 6.01 3.39 7.89
N GLY A 13 4.79 3.06 8.33
CA GLY A 13 3.64 3.87 7.98
C GLY A 13 2.98 3.48 6.68
N TRP A 14 3.54 2.53 5.97
CA TRP A 14 3.03 2.11 4.66
C TRP A 14 2.97 0.61 4.58
N ILE A 15 2.05 0.12 3.80
CA ILE A 15 1.96 -1.30 3.52
C ILE A 15 1.90 -1.49 2.01
N VAL A 16 2.22 -2.69 1.59
CA VAL A 16 2.20 -3.02 0.17
C VAL A 16 0.75 -2.99 -0.31
N CYS A 17 0.55 -2.38 -1.46
CA CYS A 17 -0.77 -2.36 -2.07
C CYS A 17 -1.08 -3.77 -2.57
N GLU A 18 -2.10 -4.38 -1.99
CA GLU A 18 -2.44 -5.75 -2.36
C GLU A 18 -3.08 -5.85 -3.73
N ARG A 19 -3.67 -4.76 -4.17
CA ARG A 19 -4.36 -4.79 -5.44
C ARG A 19 -3.39 -4.98 -6.60
N CYS A 20 -2.25 -4.36 -6.52
CA CYS A 20 -1.25 -4.49 -7.58
C CYS A 20 -0.03 -5.27 -7.12
N GLY A 21 -0.05 -5.79 -5.90
CA GLY A 21 1.08 -6.54 -5.39
C GLY A 21 2.32 -5.71 -5.19
N GLY A 22 2.15 -4.42 -5.03
CA GLY A 22 3.27 -3.53 -4.80
C GLY A 22 3.91 -3.00 -6.07
N GLN A 23 3.34 -3.31 -7.21
CA GLN A 23 3.94 -2.91 -8.48
C GLN A 23 3.57 -1.49 -8.90
N GLY A 24 2.46 -1.00 -8.39
CA GLY A 24 2.00 0.32 -8.77
C GLY A 24 1.09 0.33 -9.98
N PHE A 25 0.97 -0.77 -10.65
CA PHE A 25 0.11 -0.89 -11.83
C PHE A 25 -0.46 -2.29 -11.90
N LEU A 26 -1.55 -2.41 -12.61
CA LEU A 26 -2.22 -3.68 -12.77
C LEU A 26 -1.98 -4.20 -14.17
N PRO A 27 -1.78 -5.50 -14.33
CA PRO A 27 -1.66 -6.05 -15.67
C PRO A 27 -2.99 -5.87 -16.40
N GLY A 28 -2.92 -5.35 -17.59
CA GLY A 28 -4.11 -5.10 -18.35
C GLY A 28 -4.54 -6.34 -19.08
N PHE A 29 -5.45 -7.06 -18.48
CA PHE A 29 -5.88 -8.30 -19.12
C PHE A 29 -6.81 -8.06 -20.29
N ALA A 30 -7.19 -6.86 -20.52
CA ALA A 30 -8.05 -6.56 -21.66
C ALA A 30 -7.33 -5.76 -22.72
N THR A 31 -6.04 -5.57 -22.59
CA THR A 31 -5.32 -4.75 -23.53
C THR A 31 -4.52 -5.62 -24.49
N LEU A 32 -4.53 -5.21 -25.72
CA LEU A 32 -3.86 -5.97 -26.75
C LEU A 32 -2.40 -5.61 -26.89
N ALA A 33 -2.02 -4.48 -26.41
CA ALA A 33 -0.67 -3.98 -26.57
C ALA A 33 0.19 -4.15 -25.35
N GLY A 34 -0.26 -4.97 -24.41
CA GLY A 34 0.51 -5.14 -23.19
C GLY A 34 0.51 -3.92 -22.31
N SER A 35 -0.45 -3.06 -22.49
CA SER A 35 -0.57 -1.88 -21.66
C SER A 35 -0.92 -2.27 -20.24
N THR A 36 -0.50 -1.46 -19.33
CA THR A 36 -0.83 -1.65 -17.92
C THR A 36 -1.70 -0.49 -17.48
N THR A 37 -2.51 -0.76 -16.48
CA THR A 37 -3.36 0.25 -15.89
C THR A 37 -2.77 0.67 -14.56
N MET A 38 -2.62 1.95 -14.34
CA MET A 38 -2.13 2.43 -13.06
C MET A 38 -3.08 1.98 -11.97
N CYS A 39 -2.52 1.46 -10.88
CA CYS A 39 -3.32 1.02 -9.77
C CYS A 39 -3.92 2.22 -9.09
N ASP A 40 -5.24 2.32 -9.09
CA ASP A 40 -5.89 3.47 -8.48
C ASP A 40 -5.99 3.35 -6.97
N GLU A 41 -5.71 2.18 -6.43
CA GLU A 41 -5.69 2.00 -4.99
C GLU A 41 -4.49 2.71 -4.37
N CYS A 42 -3.34 2.58 -4.99
CA CYS A 42 -2.12 3.18 -4.50
C CYS A 42 -1.64 4.33 -5.38
N MET A 43 -2.38 4.62 -6.42
CA MET A 43 -2.09 5.71 -7.35
C MET A 43 -0.70 5.57 -7.97
N GLY A 44 -0.34 4.34 -8.25
CA GLY A 44 0.90 4.07 -8.94
C GLY A 44 2.12 3.96 -8.05
N SER A 45 1.94 4.12 -6.73
CA SER A 45 3.09 4.10 -5.82
C SER A 45 3.48 2.69 -5.38
N GLY A 46 2.52 1.77 -5.44
CA GLY A 46 2.77 0.40 -4.98
C GLY A 46 2.58 0.21 -3.50
N GLU A 47 2.31 1.28 -2.78
CA GLU A 47 2.11 1.22 -1.34
C GLU A 47 0.95 2.10 -0.97
N ILE A 48 0.30 1.74 0.13
CA ILE A 48 -0.80 2.54 0.65
C ILE A 48 -0.50 2.87 2.10
N GLU A 49 -1.17 3.89 2.58
CA GLU A 49 -1.03 4.28 3.96
C GLU A 49 -1.55 3.17 4.86
N CYS A 50 -0.77 2.84 5.89
CA CYS A 50 -1.17 1.79 6.82
C CYS A 50 -2.43 2.20 7.54
N PRO A 51 -3.52 1.44 7.42
CA PRO A 51 -4.78 1.82 8.04
C PRO A 51 -4.80 1.60 9.55
N VAL A 52 -3.92 0.76 10.06
CA VAL A 52 -3.90 0.47 11.48
C VAL A 52 -3.32 1.64 12.25
N CYS A 53 -2.25 2.21 11.77
CA CYS A 53 -1.60 3.32 12.45
C CYS A 53 -1.83 4.65 11.75
N ASN A 54 -2.61 4.65 10.66
CA ASN A 54 -2.91 5.85 9.90
C ASN A 54 -1.64 6.54 9.39
N GLY A 55 -0.66 5.73 9.02
CA GLY A 55 0.55 6.26 8.43
C GLY A 55 1.58 6.75 9.42
N THR A 56 1.30 6.66 10.72
CA THR A 56 2.24 7.17 11.71
C THR A 56 3.33 6.18 12.05
N GLY A 57 3.08 4.89 11.80
CA GLY A 57 4.03 3.85 12.16
C GLY A 57 3.93 3.40 13.60
N LYS A 58 3.01 3.96 14.35
CA LYS A 58 2.88 3.65 15.76
C LYS A 58 1.41 3.48 16.12
N ILE A 59 1.18 2.64 17.08
CA ILE A 59 -0.15 2.41 17.60
C ILE A 59 -0.15 2.87 19.05
N GLU A 60 -1.16 3.62 19.41
CA GLU A 60 -1.31 4.11 20.75
C GLU A 60 -2.12 3.11 21.56
N GLU A 61 -1.61 2.73 22.69
CA GLU A 61 -2.32 1.81 23.58
C GLU A 61 -2.91 2.49 24.76
#